data_b2198570e2037b25563f1380f9b24c10
#
_entry.id   b2198570e2037b25563f1380f9b24c10
#
_cell.length_a   1.000
_cell.length_b   1.000
_cell.length_c   1.000
_cell.angle_alpha   90.00
_cell.angle_beta   90.00
_cell.angle_gamma   90.00
#
_symmetry.space_group_name_H-M   'P 1'
#
loop_
_entity.id
_entity.type
_entity.pdbx_description
1 polymer ?
#
loop_
_entity_poly.entity_id
_entity_poly.type
_entity_poly.pdbx_seq_one_letter_code
_entity_poly.pdbx_strand_id
1 'polypeptide(L)'
;TYYGKKITLKNPSRKGYTFAGWYTDAKFKKKIKTIESSAKCDYTLYAKWTKVNVAKVSITSAKNSKSKQILLKYKKISGIKGYEISYSTDKKFKKAVTRKNTTKTSYTISKLKKGKTYYVRIRAYKVDSTGKKVYGKYTSVKKVKVSK
;
A
#
# COMPACT_ATOMS: atom_id res chain seq x y z
N THR A 1 -7.33 -15.40 -35.70
CA THR A 1 -7.78 -14.20 -36.45
C THR A 1 -9.30 -14.11 -36.29
N TYR A 2 -9.79 -13.17 -35.50
CA TYR A 2 -11.24 -12.93 -35.33
C TYR A 2 -11.67 -11.80 -36.29
N TYR A 3 -12.14 -12.14 -37.46
CA TYR A 3 -12.79 -11.17 -38.35
C TYR A 3 -14.24 -10.97 -37.93
N GLY A 4 -14.68 -9.73 -37.84
CA GLY A 4 -16.08 -9.36 -37.74
C GLY A 4 -16.65 -9.19 -36.31
N LYS A 5 -15.85 -9.27 -35.23
CA LYS A 5 -16.33 -8.98 -33.87
C LYS A 5 -15.45 -7.94 -33.16
N LYS A 6 -16.09 -7.02 -32.46
CA LYS A 6 -15.42 -6.07 -31.55
C LYS A 6 -14.78 -6.83 -30.37
N ILE A 7 -13.49 -6.62 -30.13
CA ILE A 7 -12.74 -7.23 -29.04
C ILE A 7 -12.44 -6.17 -27.98
N THR A 8 -12.93 -6.39 -26.76
CA THR A 8 -12.55 -5.58 -25.59
C THR A 8 -11.32 -6.19 -24.94
N LEU A 9 -10.24 -5.41 -24.84
CA LEU A 9 -8.97 -5.87 -24.27
C LEU A 9 -9.09 -5.96 -22.74
N LYS A 10 -8.86 -7.14 -22.18
CA LYS A 10 -8.83 -7.37 -20.74
C LYS A 10 -7.57 -6.77 -20.11
N ASN A 11 -7.73 -6.22 -18.90
CA ASN A 11 -6.58 -5.71 -18.14
C ASN A 11 -5.79 -6.89 -17.57
N PRO A 12 -4.49 -6.99 -17.87
CA PRO A 12 -3.62 -8.00 -17.26
C PRO A 12 -3.23 -7.57 -15.83
N SER A 13 -2.67 -8.50 -15.07
CA SER A 13 -2.18 -8.24 -13.70
C SER A 13 -0.69 -8.53 -13.59
N ARG A 14 0.02 -7.71 -12.78
CA ARG A 14 1.46 -7.84 -12.54
C ARG A 14 1.80 -7.43 -11.11
N LYS A 15 2.46 -8.32 -10.38
CA LYS A 15 2.87 -8.09 -8.98
C LYS A 15 3.76 -6.84 -8.86
N GLY A 16 3.40 -5.94 -7.95
CA GLY A 16 4.13 -4.69 -7.69
C GLY A 16 3.87 -3.57 -8.70
N TYR A 17 2.93 -3.75 -9.64
CA TYR A 17 2.62 -2.76 -10.67
C TYR A 17 1.11 -2.54 -10.80
N THR A 18 0.72 -1.35 -11.29
CA THR A 18 -0.62 -1.05 -11.80
C THR A 18 -0.60 -1.03 -13.32
N PHE A 19 -1.69 -1.48 -13.93
CA PHE A 19 -1.83 -1.46 -15.38
C PHE A 19 -2.27 -0.07 -15.84
N ALA A 20 -1.48 0.54 -16.74
CA ALA A 20 -1.75 1.89 -17.26
C ALA A 20 -2.50 1.87 -18.61
N GLY A 21 -2.56 0.74 -19.28
CA GLY A 21 -3.31 0.56 -20.51
C GLY A 21 -2.56 -0.23 -21.59
N TRP A 22 -3.31 -0.60 -22.62
CA TRP A 22 -2.80 -1.16 -23.86
C TRP A 22 -2.45 -0.05 -24.85
N TYR A 23 -1.41 -0.25 -25.63
CA TYR A 23 -0.92 0.68 -26.64
C TYR A 23 -0.58 -0.08 -27.92
N THR A 24 -0.73 0.58 -29.09
CA THR A 24 -0.38 0.02 -30.40
C THR A 24 1.03 0.39 -30.83
N ASP A 25 1.78 1.13 -29.99
CA ASP A 25 3.17 1.51 -30.27
C ASP A 25 4.05 1.34 -29.02
N ALA A 26 5.30 0.99 -29.22
CA ALA A 26 6.29 0.77 -28.15
C ALA A 26 6.65 2.04 -27.35
N LYS A 27 6.36 3.23 -27.88
CA LYS A 27 6.59 4.52 -27.21
C LYS A 27 5.40 4.95 -26.34
N PHE A 28 4.35 4.12 -26.25
CA PHE A 28 3.14 4.35 -25.46
C PHE A 28 2.42 5.67 -25.76
N LYS A 29 2.34 6.05 -27.04
CA LYS A 29 1.64 7.27 -27.50
C LYS A 29 0.18 7.01 -27.88
N LYS A 30 -0.11 5.84 -28.48
CA LYS A 30 -1.45 5.49 -29.02
C LYS A 30 -2.11 4.44 -28.12
N LYS A 31 -2.93 4.92 -27.17
CA LYS A 31 -3.67 4.04 -26.24
C LYS A 31 -4.88 3.42 -26.94
N ILE A 32 -5.12 2.12 -26.66
CA ILE A 32 -6.26 1.38 -27.21
C ILE A 32 -6.98 0.61 -26.08
N LYS A 33 -8.29 0.49 -26.18
CA LYS A 33 -9.13 -0.30 -25.27
C LYS A 33 -9.87 -1.44 -25.96
N THR A 34 -10.19 -1.21 -27.25
CA THR A 34 -10.97 -2.14 -28.06
C THR A 34 -10.34 -2.24 -29.45
N ILE A 35 -10.48 -3.40 -30.05
CA ILE A 35 -10.21 -3.62 -31.48
C ILE A 35 -11.58 -3.69 -32.14
N GLU A 36 -11.86 -2.80 -33.07
CA GLU A 36 -13.16 -2.73 -33.74
C GLU A 36 -13.34 -3.86 -34.77
N SER A 37 -14.58 -4.23 -35.05
CA SER A 37 -14.93 -5.29 -36.00
C SER A 37 -14.48 -5.00 -37.45
N SER A 38 -14.29 -3.72 -37.78
CA SER A 38 -13.80 -3.28 -39.08
C SER A 38 -12.28 -3.35 -39.25
N ALA A 39 -11.55 -3.71 -38.19
CA ALA A 39 -10.09 -3.82 -38.24
C ALA A 39 -9.64 -4.96 -39.19
N LYS A 40 -8.89 -4.59 -40.21
CA LYS A 40 -8.37 -5.50 -41.25
C LYS A 40 -6.86 -5.76 -41.14
N CYS A 41 -6.26 -5.47 -39.98
CA CYS A 41 -4.82 -5.57 -39.78
C CYS A 41 -4.49 -6.29 -38.47
N ASP A 42 -3.30 -6.84 -38.40
CA ASP A 42 -2.75 -7.37 -37.17
C ASP A 42 -2.31 -6.24 -36.23
N TYR A 43 -2.54 -6.43 -34.94
CA TYR A 43 -2.12 -5.50 -33.90
C TYR A 43 -1.03 -6.11 -33.05
N THR A 44 0.08 -5.41 -32.92
CA THR A 44 1.04 -5.65 -31.83
C THR A 44 0.65 -4.76 -30.65
N LEU A 45 0.33 -5.38 -29.52
CA LEU A 45 -0.12 -4.67 -28.33
C LEU A 45 0.97 -4.60 -27.26
N TYR A 46 1.19 -3.41 -26.76
CA TYR A 46 2.15 -3.11 -25.71
C TYR A 46 1.44 -2.77 -24.40
N ALA A 47 1.67 -3.56 -23.36
CA ALA A 47 1.14 -3.32 -22.02
C ALA A 47 2.00 -2.30 -21.28
N LYS A 48 1.43 -1.15 -20.94
CA LYS A 48 2.11 -0.15 -20.10
C LYS A 48 1.87 -0.41 -18.62
N TRP A 49 2.95 -0.44 -17.85
CA TRP A 49 2.95 -0.69 -16.42
C TRP A 49 3.52 0.48 -15.64
N THR A 50 2.91 0.79 -14.50
CA THR A 50 3.43 1.75 -13.53
C THR A 50 3.81 1.01 -12.25
N LYS A 51 5.07 1.13 -11.83
CA LYS A 51 5.54 0.53 -10.57
C LYS A 51 4.83 1.17 -9.39
N VAL A 52 4.34 0.36 -8.45
CA VAL A 52 3.71 0.85 -7.24
C VAL A 52 4.78 1.32 -6.26
N ASN A 53 4.87 2.63 -6.05
CA ASN A 53 5.75 3.25 -5.06
C ASN A 53 4.93 3.75 -3.88
N VAL A 54 5.42 3.50 -2.66
CA VAL A 54 4.76 3.88 -1.41
C VAL A 54 5.70 4.73 -0.57
N ALA A 55 5.28 5.97 -0.30
CA ALA A 55 6.07 6.91 0.50
C ALA A 55 6.19 6.44 1.97
N LYS A 56 7.27 6.83 2.62
CA LYS A 56 7.51 6.56 4.04
C LYS A 56 6.61 7.43 4.90
N VAL A 57 6.02 6.87 5.94
CA VAL A 57 5.18 7.58 6.92
C VAL A 57 6.06 8.43 7.86
N SER A 58 5.55 9.56 8.34
CA SER A 58 6.18 10.37 9.38
C SER A 58 5.32 10.37 10.65
N ILE A 59 5.79 9.76 11.73
CA ILE A 59 5.14 9.79 13.03
C ILE A 59 5.35 11.18 13.66
N THR A 60 4.25 11.84 14.02
CA THR A 60 4.27 13.16 14.67
C THR A 60 4.21 13.04 16.18
N SER A 61 3.53 12.02 16.72
CA SER A 61 3.44 11.78 18.16
C SER A 61 3.19 10.31 18.46
N ALA A 62 3.80 9.82 19.54
CA ALA A 62 3.56 8.50 20.11
C ALA A 62 3.65 8.63 21.64
N LYS A 63 2.52 8.67 22.35
CA LYS A 63 2.48 8.98 23.79
C LYS A 63 1.53 8.05 24.55
N ASN A 64 1.92 7.68 25.78
CA ASN A 64 1.02 7.04 26.74
C ASN A 64 0.07 8.11 27.33
N SER A 65 -1.02 8.40 26.60
CA SER A 65 -1.98 9.47 26.96
C SER A 65 -2.97 9.05 28.04
N LYS A 66 -3.42 7.80 28.00
CA LYS A 66 -4.37 7.22 28.96
C LYS A 66 -3.85 5.89 29.51
N SER A 67 -4.47 5.40 30.58
CA SER A 67 -4.11 4.13 31.20
C SER A 67 -4.08 3.00 30.17
N LYS A 68 -2.97 2.25 30.14
CA LYS A 68 -2.74 1.09 29.26
C LYS A 68 -2.94 1.35 27.76
N GLN A 69 -2.71 2.60 27.33
CA GLN A 69 -2.90 3.02 25.94
C GLN A 69 -1.74 3.87 25.42
N ILE A 70 -1.46 3.74 24.13
CA ILE A 70 -0.56 4.62 23.38
C ILE A 70 -1.38 5.28 22.27
N LEU A 71 -1.44 6.61 22.26
CA LEU A 71 -1.98 7.40 21.16
C LEU A 71 -0.87 7.69 20.18
N LEU A 72 -1.07 7.23 18.95
CA LEU A 72 -0.16 7.39 17.82
C LEU A 72 -0.79 8.36 16.82
N LYS A 73 -0.04 9.40 16.43
CA LYS A 73 -0.43 10.35 15.38
C LYS A 73 0.66 10.40 14.32
N TYR A 74 0.28 10.58 13.07
CA TYR A 74 1.21 10.61 11.92
C TYR A 74 0.63 11.40 10.75
N LYS A 75 1.53 11.86 9.86
CA LYS A 75 1.14 12.65 8.69
C LYS A 75 0.38 11.80 7.67
N LYS A 76 -0.67 12.39 7.10
CA LYS A 76 -1.43 11.79 5.99
C LYS A 76 -0.54 11.67 4.75
N ILE A 77 -0.67 10.54 4.06
CA ILE A 77 -0.08 10.32 2.74
C ILE A 77 -1.23 10.16 1.75
N SER A 78 -1.21 10.92 0.67
CA SER A 78 -2.20 10.82 -0.40
C SER A 78 -1.97 9.57 -1.26
N GLY A 79 -3.04 9.06 -1.89
CA GLY A 79 -2.97 7.97 -2.85
C GLY A 79 -2.55 6.61 -2.28
N ILE A 80 -2.61 6.42 -0.96
CA ILE A 80 -2.41 5.11 -0.32
C ILE A 80 -3.74 4.42 -0.04
N LYS A 81 -3.70 3.11 0.19
CA LYS A 81 -4.87 2.32 0.60
C LYS A 81 -5.04 2.28 2.13
N GLY A 82 -3.95 2.39 2.88
CA GLY A 82 -3.98 2.41 4.34
C GLY A 82 -2.59 2.34 4.96
N TYR A 83 -2.59 2.21 6.28
CA TYR A 83 -1.41 2.09 7.13
C TYR A 83 -1.41 0.76 7.87
N GLU A 84 -0.23 0.19 8.07
CA GLU A 84 0.00 -0.93 8.98
C GLU A 84 0.84 -0.44 10.15
N ILE A 85 0.27 -0.54 11.35
CA ILE A 85 0.94 -0.25 12.61
C ILE A 85 1.46 -1.56 13.18
N SER A 86 2.73 -1.60 13.55
CA SER A 86 3.33 -2.73 14.24
C SER A 86 3.84 -2.27 15.60
N TYR A 87 3.54 -3.02 16.65
CA TYR A 87 4.05 -2.76 17.99
C TYR A 87 4.44 -4.06 18.71
N SER A 88 5.43 -3.96 19.59
CA SER A 88 5.99 -5.08 20.33
C SER A 88 6.71 -4.58 21.57
N THR A 89 6.90 -5.44 22.57
CA THR A 89 7.84 -5.22 23.67
C THR A 89 9.28 -5.58 23.29
N ASP A 90 9.48 -6.25 22.15
CA ASP A 90 10.80 -6.54 21.59
C ASP A 90 11.23 -5.43 20.60
N LYS A 91 12.34 -4.75 20.90
CA LYS A 91 12.92 -3.69 20.06
C LYS A 91 13.23 -4.16 18.64
N LYS A 92 13.59 -5.43 18.47
CA LYS A 92 13.94 -6.01 17.16
C LYS A 92 12.73 -6.53 16.38
N PHE A 93 11.52 -6.48 16.96
CA PHE A 93 10.28 -7.00 16.36
C PHE A 93 10.37 -8.48 15.92
N LYS A 94 11.11 -9.29 16.64
CA LYS A 94 11.21 -10.74 16.38
C LYS A 94 10.13 -11.53 17.13
N LYS A 95 9.73 -11.06 18.32
CA LYS A 95 8.76 -11.71 19.21
C LYS A 95 7.62 -10.77 19.57
N ALA A 96 6.45 -11.35 19.91
CA ALA A 96 5.27 -10.61 20.41
C ALA A 96 4.86 -9.40 19.54
N VAL A 97 4.92 -9.53 18.22
CA VAL A 97 4.59 -8.47 17.29
C VAL A 97 3.09 -8.47 16.97
N THR A 98 2.42 -7.40 17.35
CA THR A 98 1.04 -7.16 16.92
C THR A 98 1.01 -6.20 15.74
N ARG A 99 0.18 -6.52 14.73
CA ARG A 99 -0.03 -5.68 13.54
C ARG A 99 -1.50 -5.30 13.44
N LYS A 100 -1.76 -4.01 13.15
CA LYS A 100 -3.10 -3.47 12.93
C LYS A 100 -3.11 -2.60 11.68
N ASN A 101 -4.20 -2.70 10.91
CA ASN A 101 -4.40 -1.87 9.72
C ASN A 101 -5.43 -0.79 10.01
N THR A 102 -5.23 0.40 9.45
CA THR A 102 -6.16 1.53 9.55
C THR A 102 -6.02 2.45 8.35
N THR A 103 -7.06 3.22 8.06
CA THR A 103 -7.03 4.32 7.07
C THR A 103 -6.93 5.69 7.73
N LYS A 104 -7.07 5.76 9.07
CA LYS A 104 -7.01 6.98 9.86
C LYS A 104 -5.56 7.44 10.04
N THR A 105 -5.35 8.71 10.37
CA THR A 105 -4.03 9.31 10.66
C THR A 105 -3.71 9.38 12.15
N SER A 106 -4.59 8.83 12.97
CA SER A 106 -4.35 8.58 14.39
C SER A 106 -4.84 7.19 14.76
N TYR A 107 -4.18 6.55 15.70
CA TYR A 107 -4.54 5.23 16.18
C TYR A 107 -4.23 5.07 17.66
N THR A 108 -5.20 4.55 18.42
CA THR A 108 -5.03 4.23 19.83
C THR A 108 -4.72 2.75 19.98
N ILE A 109 -3.52 2.43 20.43
CA ILE A 109 -3.13 1.08 20.84
C ILE A 109 -3.60 0.91 22.28
N SER A 110 -4.50 -0.03 22.52
CA SER A 110 -5.11 -0.28 23.84
C SER A 110 -4.75 -1.66 24.39
N LYS A 111 -5.18 -1.95 25.62
CA LYS A 111 -4.94 -3.22 26.32
C LYS A 111 -3.46 -3.54 26.51
N LEU A 112 -2.65 -2.50 26.69
CA LEU A 112 -1.22 -2.63 26.94
C LEU A 112 -0.96 -2.94 28.44
N LYS A 113 0.19 -3.53 28.72
CA LYS A 113 0.61 -3.83 30.10
C LYS A 113 1.30 -2.61 30.72
N LYS A 114 0.80 -2.16 31.88
CA LYS A 114 1.44 -1.10 32.69
C LYS A 114 2.85 -1.52 33.09
N GLY A 115 3.77 -0.56 33.14
CA GLY A 115 5.19 -0.82 33.47
C GLY A 115 6.03 -1.31 32.28
N LYS A 116 5.42 -1.76 31.18
CA LYS A 116 6.15 -2.24 30.00
C LYS A 116 6.51 -1.13 29.03
N THR A 117 7.61 -1.31 28.34
CA THR A 117 8.02 -0.47 27.21
C THR A 117 7.60 -1.12 25.90
N TYR A 118 6.93 -0.34 25.06
CA TYR A 118 6.54 -0.77 23.72
C TYR A 118 7.32 -0.02 22.66
N TYR A 119 7.65 -0.72 21.61
CA TYR A 119 8.27 -0.20 20.40
C TYR A 119 7.22 -0.18 19.31
N VAL A 120 7.08 0.96 18.64
CA VAL A 120 6.03 1.17 17.62
C VAL A 120 6.66 1.66 16.33
N ARG A 121 6.21 1.13 15.20
CA ARG A 121 6.57 1.56 13.86
C ARG A 121 5.37 1.47 12.94
N ILE A 122 5.37 2.27 11.87
CA ILE A 122 4.29 2.31 10.88
C ILE A 122 4.87 2.21 9.49
N ARG A 123 4.11 1.64 8.57
CA ARG A 123 4.31 1.77 7.13
C ARG A 123 2.97 1.97 6.42
N ALA A 124 2.99 2.65 5.28
CA ALA A 124 1.82 2.75 4.41
C ALA A 124 1.81 1.59 3.40
N TYR A 125 0.65 1.35 2.78
CA TYR A 125 0.54 0.40 1.66
C TYR A 125 -0.42 0.90 0.59
N LYS A 126 -0.14 0.47 -0.63
CA LYS A 126 -1.03 0.50 -1.80
C LYS A 126 -1.38 -0.93 -2.18
N VAL A 127 -2.25 -1.06 -3.18
CA VAL A 127 -2.60 -2.37 -3.75
C VAL A 127 -2.14 -2.37 -5.20
N ASP A 128 -1.51 -3.45 -5.64
CA ASP A 128 -1.10 -3.63 -7.03
C ASP A 128 -2.25 -4.20 -7.90
N SER A 129 -1.99 -4.42 -9.19
CA SER A 129 -2.99 -4.97 -10.12
C SER A 129 -3.38 -6.42 -9.85
N THR A 130 -2.67 -7.12 -8.98
CA THR A 130 -3.03 -8.48 -8.51
C THR A 130 -3.91 -8.45 -7.27
N GLY A 131 -4.25 -7.26 -6.73
CA GLY A 131 -4.98 -7.10 -5.48
C GLY A 131 -4.13 -7.26 -4.23
N LYS A 132 -2.81 -7.44 -4.35
CA LYS A 132 -1.91 -7.64 -3.21
C LYS A 132 -1.36 -6.32 -2.68
N LYS A 133 -1.14 -6.28 -1.36
CA LYS A 133 -0.54 -5.12 -0.69
C LYS A 133 0.93 -4.95 -1.07
N VAL A 134 1.30 -3.75 -1.48
CA VAL A 134 2.68 -3.29 -1.66
C VAL A 134 2.98 -2.31 -0.55
N TYR A 135 3.91 -2.66 0.32
CA TYR A 135 4.26 -1.87 1.50
C TYR A 135 5.42 -0.92 1.23
N GLY A 136 5.32 0.27 1.80
CA GLY A 136 6.46 1.18 1.95
C GLY A 136 7.41 0.76 3.06
N LYS A 137 8.49 1.50 3.20
CA LYS A 137 9.44 1.30 4.31
C LYS A 137 8.79 1.65 5.65
N TYR A 138 9.15 0.93 6.71
CA TYR A 138 8.76 1.31 8.07
C TYR A 138 9.38 2.64 8.48
N THR A 139 8.68 3.37 9.35
CA THR A 139 9.25 4.50 10.09
C THR A 139 10.41 4.04 10.98
N SER A 140 11.20 5.00 11.48
CA SER A 140 12.02 4.77 12.67
C SER A 140 11.13 4.30 13.82
N VAL A 141 11.68 3.46 14.69
CA VAL A 141 10.96 2.89 15.84
C VAL A 141 10.78 3.98 16.91
N LYS A 142 9.54 4.14 17.39
CA LYS A 142 9.24 4.96 18.57
C LYS A 142 9.16 4.08 19.81
N LYS A 143 9.87 4.47 20.86
CA LYS A 143 9.89 3.81 22.16
C LYS A 143 8.92 4.55 23.11
N VAL A 144 7.97 3.84 23.70
CA VAL A 144 6.99 4.40 24.64
C VAL A 144 6.86 3.51 25.84
N LYS A 145 7.12 4.06 27.05
CA LYS A 145 6.85 3.37 28.32
C LYS A 145 5.39 3.62 28.72
N VAL A 146 4.68 2.57 29.07
CA VAL A 146 3.31 2.62 29.57
C VAL A 146 3.36 2.73 31.08
N SER A 147 3.26 3.96 31.60
CA SER A 147 3.32 4.26 33.03
C SER A 147 1.94 4.49 33.66
N LYS A 148 0.95 4.84 32.84
CA LYS A 148 -0.44 5.06 33.25
C LYS A 148 -1.30 3.82 33.06
#